data_a298e0385840e6b388a29be269c38a0a
#
_entry.id   a298e0385840e6b388a29be269c38a0a
#
_cell.length_a   1.000
_cell.length_b   1.000
_cell.length_c   1.000
_cell.angle_alpha   90.00
_cell.angle_beta   90.00
_cell.angle_gamma   90.00
#
_symmetry.space_group_name_H-M   'P 1'
#
loop_
_entity.id
_entity.type
_entity.pdbx_description
1 polymer ?
#
loop_
_entity_poly.entity_id
_entity_poly.type
_entity_poly.pdbx_seq_one_letter_code
_entity_poly.pdbx_strand_id
1 'polypeptide(L)'
;DLRPVFCDELIRQELDNDDREIPIPQEILDFYKMYRPSPLVRAYCLEKALGTPAKIYYKFEGNNTSGSHKLNSAIAQAYYAKQQGLKGVTTETGAGQWGTALSMACAYLGLDCKVYMVKVSYEQKLFRREVMRTYGASVTPSPSETTAIGRKILQKHPGTTGSLGCAISEAVEVATSTPGYRYAVSYTHLRAH
;
A
#
# COMPACT_ATOMS: atom_id res chain seq x y z
N ASP A 1 -15.32 16.75 3.02
CA ASP A 1 -15.79 15.38 3.26
C ASP A 1 -14.78 14.39 2.66
N LEU A 2 -14.22 13.50 3.48
CA LEU A 2 -13.22 12.50 3.06
C LEU A 2 -13.84 11.14 2.66
N ARG A 3 -15.12 10.92 2.94
CA ARG A 3 -15.84 9.66 2.71
C ARG A 3 -15.87 9.17 1.26
N PRO A 4 -15.87 10.02 0.23
CA PRO A 4 -15.74 9.55 -1.13
C PRO A 4 -14.37 8.92 -1.44
N VAL A 5 -13.33 9.31 -0.68
CA VAL A 5 -11.94 8.88 -0.92
C VAL A 5 -11.56 7.70 -0.03
N PHE A 6 -11.82 7.76 1.28
CA PHE A 6 -11.34 6.80 2.26
C PHE A 6 -12.47 5.98 2.91
N CYS A 7 -12.12 4.85 3.50
CA CYS A 7 -13.03 4.08 4.35
C CYS A 7 -13.43 4.88 5.59
N ASP A 8 -14.67 4.74 6.03
CA ASP A 8 -15.24 5.47 7.16
C ASP A 8 -14.45 5.24 8.47
N GLU A 9 -14.03 4.01 8.73
CA GLU A 9 -13.25 3.68 9.93
C GLU A 9 -11.85 4.31 9.91
N LEU A 10 -11.21 4.42 8.74
CA LEU A 10 -9.94 5.11 8.63
C LEU A 10 -10.09 6.61 8.92
N ILE A 11 -11.17 7.22 8.43
CA ILE A 11 -11.48 8.62 8.72
C ILE A 11 -11.74 8.82 10.21
N ARG A 12 -12.52 7.91 10.83
CA ARG A 12 -12.80 7.97 12.27
C ARG A 12 -11.51 7.93 13.08
N GLN A 13 -10.64 6.96 12.82
CA GLN A 13 -9.38 6.81 13.55
C GLN A 13 -8.42 7.99 13.35
N GLU A 14 -8.38 8.57 12.14
CA GLU A 14 -7.50 9.70 11.84
C GLU A 14 -7.96 10.99 12.51
N LEU A 15 -9.28 11.17 12.65
CA LEU A 15 -9.88 12.37 13.27
C LEU A 15 -10.09 12.22 14.77
N ASP A 16 -9.90 11.04 15.32
CA ASP A 16 -10.03 10.77 16.74
C ASP A 16 -8.82 11.34 17.50
N ASN A 17 -9.07 12.33 18.35
CA ASN A 17 -8.08 12.96 19.21
C ASN A 17 -8.28 12.62 20.70
N ASP A 18 -9.34 11.90 21.03
CA ASP A 18 -9.75 11.62 22.38
C ASP A 18 -9.24 10.25 22.87
N ASP A 19 -9.26 9.24 21.98
CA ASP A 19 -8.81 7.90 22.30
C ASP A 19 -7.27 7.79 22.21
N ARG A 20 -6.66 7.52 23.35
CA ARG A 20 -5.21 7.30 23.41
C ARG A 20 -4.79 5.99 22.77
N GLU A 21 -5.64 4.98 22.83
CA GLU A 21 -5.40 3.62 22.32
C GLU A 21 -6.61 3.16 21.50
N ILE A 22 -6.35 2.70 20.30
CA ILE A 22 -7.39 2.12 19.44
C ILE A 22 -7.21 0.61 19.44
N PRO A 23 -8.22 -0.19 19.86
CA PRO A 23 -8.11 -1.64 19.88
C PRO A 23 -7.98 -2.21 18.47
N ILE A 24 -7.01 -3.12 18.27
CA ILE A 24 -6.84 -3.82 17.01
C ILE A 24 -7.83 -5.00 16.95
N PRO A 25 -8.66 -5.13 15.92
CA PRO A 25 -9.55 -6.28 15.75
C PRO A 25 -8.83 -7.62 15.80
N GLN A 26 -9.49 -8.64 16.39
CA GLN A 26 -8.88 -9.96 16.60
C GLN A 26 -8.42 -10.61 15.29
N GLU A 27 -9.16 -10.44 14.20
CA GLU A 27 -8.82 -10.98 12.89
C GLU A 27 -7.51 -10.39 12.35
N ILE A 28 -7.26 -9.10 12.60
CA ILE A 28 -5.99 -8.45 12.24
C ILE A 28 -4.86 -8.99 13.14
N LEU A 29 -5.11 -9.16 14.44
CA LEU A 29 -4.13 -9.73 15.36
C LEU A 29 -3.75 -11.16 14.97
N ASP A 30 -4.71 -11.97 14.55
CA ASP A 30 -4.47 -13.35 14.09
C ASP A 30 -3.66 -13.37 12.80
N PHE A 31 -3.93 -12.45 11.88
CA PHE A 31 -3.09 -12.28 10.69
C PHE A 31 -1.66 -11.88 11.06
N TYR A 32 -1.48 -10.95 11.99
CA TYR A 32 -0.16 -10.52 12.43
C TYR A 32 0.67 -11.64 13.06
N LYS A 33 0.07 -12.61 13.76
CA LYS A 33 0.77 -13.76 14.35
C LYS A 33 1.53 -14.60 13.32
N MET A 34 1.15 -14.55 12.04
CA MET A 34 1.84 -15.30 10.98
C MET A 34 3.25 -14.80 10.69
N TYR A 35 3.57 -13.54 10.99
CA TYR A 35 4.87 -12.95 10.63
C TYR A 35 5.41 -11.92 11.64
N ARG A 36 4.64 -11.56 12.66
CA ARG A 36 5.07 -10.60 13.71
C ARG A 36 5.30 -11.31 15.04
N PRO A 37 6.22 -10.79 15.88
CA PRO A 37 7.08 -9.62 15.63
C PRO A 37 8.18 -9.92 14.59
N SER A 38 8.55 -8.92 13.79
CA SER A 38 9.71 -9.04 12.91
C SER A 38 10.98 -9.20 13.74
N PRO A 39 11.92 -10.12 13.38
CA PRO A 39 13.16 -10.31 14.13
C PRO A 39 13.99 -9.03 14.22
N LEU A 40 14.55 -8.75 15.39
CA LEU A 40 15.57 -7.73 15.57
C LEU A 40 16.95 -8.40 15.43
N VAL A 41 17.68 -8.01 14.39
CA VAL A 41 18.95 -8.65 14.02
C VAL A 41 20.09 -7.65 14.17
N ARG A 42 21.22 -8.07 14.76
CA ARG A 42 22.41 -7.25 14.83
C ARG A 42 23.27 -7.43 13.58
N ALA A 43 23.69 -6.32 12.98
CA ALA A 43 24.43 -6.28 11.72
C ALA A 43 25.96 -6.34 11.95
N TYR A 44 26.49 -7.42 12.54
CA TYR A 44 27.90 -7.58 12.89
C TYR A 44 28.85 -7.33 11.70
N CYS A 45 28.52 -7.83 10.51
CA CYS A 45 29.34 -7.65 9.31
C CYS A 45 29.42 -6.18 8.91
N LEU A 46 28.29 -5.43 9.03
CA LEU A 46 28.27 -4.00 8.72
C LEU A 46 29.07 -3.20 9.74
N GLU A 47 28.94 -3.48 11.03
CA GLU A 47 29.75 -2.86 12.09
C GLU A 47 31.24 -3.02 11.82
N LYS A 48 31.67 -4.25 11.47
CA LYS A 48 33.06 -4.54 11.12
C LYS A 48 33.52 -3.79 9.87
N ALA A 49 32.70 -3.80 8.82
CA ALA A 49 33.04 -3.11 7.55
C ALA A 49 33.19 -1.59 7.73
N LEU A 50 32.39 -1.00 8.62
CA LEU A 50 32.45 0.44 8.93
C LEU A 50 33.52 0.80 9.97
N GLY A 51 34.12 -0.17 10.64
CA GLY A 51 35.07 0.08 11.72
C GLY A 51 34.48 0.89 12.88
N THR A 52 33.18 0.77 13.13
CA THR A 52 32.45 1.61 14.10
C THR A 52 32.30 0.90 15.45
N PRO A 53 32.38 1.63 16.58
CA PRO A 53 32.02 1.10 17.89
C PRO A 53 30.49 1.00 18.11
N ALA A 54 29.69 1.60 17.20
CA ALA A 54 28.22 1.58 17.28
C ALA A 54 27.67 0.17 17.07
N LYS A 55 26.67 -0.19 17.87
CA LYS A 55 25.90 -1.44 17.69
C LYS A 55 24.76 -1.16 16.72
N ILE A 56 24.79 -1.77 15.54
CA ILE A 56 23.82 -1.56 14.46
C ILE A 56 22.82 -2.71 14.45
N TYR A 57 21.53 -2.38 14.52
CA TYR A 57 20.43 -3.35 14.47
C TYR A 57 19.46 -2.99 13.35
N TYR A 58 18.80 -4.00 12.79
CA TYR A 58 17.70 -3.82 11.84
C TYR A 58 16.54 -4.78 12.13
N LYS A 59 15.33 -4.33 11.81
CA LYS A 59 14.14 -5.18 11.80
C LYS A 59 14.10 -5.92 10.48
N PHE A 60 14.12 -7.25 10.54
CA PHE A 60 14.12 -8.10 9.36
C PHE A 60 12.70 -8.34 8.87
N GLU A 61 12.28 -7.63 7.83
CA GLU A 61 10.95 -7.75 7.23
C GLU A 61 10.89 -8.79 6.10
N GLY A 62 11.96 -9.49 5.81
CA GLY A 62 12.01 -10.58 4.83
C GLY A 62 11.30 -11.86 5.28
N ASN A 63 10.80 -11.90 6.52
CA ASN A 63 10.03 -13.02 7.05
C ASN A 63 8.52 -12.95 6.70
N ASN A 64 8.06 -11.88 6.08
CA ASN A 64 6.70 -11.81 5.56
C ASN A 64 6.67 -11.86 4.03
N THR A 65 5.58 -12.37 3.47
CA THR A 65 5.45 -12.63 2.03
C THR A 65 5.40 -11.37 1.16
N SER A 66 5.10 -10.20 1.73
CA SER A 66 5.19 -8.93 1.01
C SER A 66 6.62 -8.38 0.98
N GLY A 67 7.53 -8.89 1.82
CA GLY A 67 8.91 -8.43 1.96
C GLY A 67 9.03 -7.01 2.53
N SER A 68 8.02 -6.53 3.25
CA SER A 68 7.98 -5.15 3.74
C SER A 68 7.04 -4.98 4.94
N HIS A 69 7.39 -4.07 5.87
CA HIS A 69 6.52 -3.64 6.98
C HIS A 69 5.16 -3.06 6.52
N LYS A 70 5.04 -2.69 5.25
CA LYS A 70 3.80 -2.11 4.69
C LYS A 70 2.60 -3.05 4.78
N LEU A 71 2.83 -4.36 4.88
CA LEU A 71 1.76 -5.33 5.08
C LEU A 71 0.97 -5.06 6.37
N ASN A 72 1.60 -4.52 7.41
CA ASN A 72 0.92 -4.17 8.66
C ASN A 72 -0.23 -3.17 8.42
N SER A 73 0.02 -2.12 7.65
CA SER A 73 -1.01 -1.13 7.32
C SER A 73 -1.96 -1.64 6.24
N ALA A 74 -1.46 -2.40 5.26
CA ALA A 74 -2.26 -2.89 4.16
C ALA A 74 -3.38 -3.83 4.63
N ILE A 75 -3.10 -4.74 5.55
CA ILE A 75 -4.11 -5.67 6.07
C ILE A 75 -5.20 -4.93 6.84
N ALA A 76 -4.84 -3.92 7.64
CA ALA A 76 -5.80 -3.12 8.39
C ALA A 76 -6.74 -2.33 7.46
N GLN A 77 -6.18 -1.63 6.46
CA GLN A 77 -6.97 -0.87 5.50
C GLN A 77 -7.91 -1.77 4.68
N ALA A 78 -7.42 -2.91 4.20
CA ALA A 78 -8.25 -3.89 3.49
C ALA A 78 -9.34 -4.50 4.39
N TYR A 79 -9.03 -4.77 5.66
CA TYR A 79 -10.00 -5.28 6.62
C TYR A 79 -11.15 -4.28 6.82
N TYR A 80 -10.85 -3.01 7.07
CA TYR A 80 -11.90 -1.99 7.25
C TYR A 80 -12.69 -1.74 5.97
N ALA A 81 -12.07 -1.82 4.80
CA ALA A 81 -12.76 -1.77 3.52
C ALA A 81 -13.79 -2.92 3.40
N LYS A 82 -13.40 -4.14 3.76
CA LYS A 82 -14.30 -5.30 3.78
C LYS A 82 -15.43 -5.15 4.78
N GLN A 83 -15.14 -4.69 6.01
CA GLN A 83 -16.17 -4.46 7.04
C GLN A 83 -17.21 -3.42 6.60
N GLN A 84 -16.80 -2.43 5.84
CA GLN A 84 -17.70 -1.42 5.25
C GLN A 84 -18.53 -1.99 4.07
N GLY A 85 -18.27 -3.22 3.63
CA GLY A 85 -18.96 -3.85 2.48
C GLY A 85 -18.49 -3.31 1.13
N LEU A 86 -17.27 -2.78 1.05
CA LEU A 86 -16.71 -2.31 -0.21
C LEU A 86 -16.39 -3.49 -1.15
N LYS A 87 -16.49 -3.23 -2.44
CA LYS A 87 -16.12 -4.17 -3.49
C LYS A 87 -14.61 -4.31 -3.63
N GLY A 88 -13.90 -3.20 -3.43
CA GLY A 88 -12.46 -3.18 -3.60
C GLY A 88 -11.82 -1.87 -3.22
N VAL A 89 -10.51 -1.80 -3.42
CA VAL A 89 -9.70 -0.62 -3.17
C VAL A 89 -8.87 -0.24 -4.39
N THR A 90 -8.54 1.05 -4.47
CA THR A 90 -7.57 1.57 -5.43
C THR A 90 -6.37 2.09 -4.69
N THR A 91 -5.21 2.08 -5.33
CA THR A 91 -4.00 2.64 -4.73
C THR A 91 -2.96 2.99 -5.78
N GLU A 92 -1.99 3.78 -5.36
CA GLU A 92 -0.75 4.00 -6.09
C GLU A 92 0.37 3.09 -5.58
N THR A 93 1.43 2.96 -6.37
CA THR A 93 2.70 2.42 -5.90
C THR A 93 3.88 2.96 -6.72
N GLY A 94 4.96 3.31 -6.05
CA GLY A 94 6.20 3.70 -6.70
C GLY A 94 6.95 2.47 -7.22
N ALA A 95 7.81 1.88 -6.40
CA ALA A 95 8.62 0.70 -6.75
C ALA A 95 7.88 -0.65 -6.56
N GLY A 96 6.62 -0.64 -6.19
CA GLY A 96 5.76 -1.83 -6.08
C GLY A 96 5.64 -2.44 -4.68
N GLN A 97 6.33 -1.96 -3.66
CA GLN A 97 6.25 -2.55 -2.32
C GLN A 97 4.86 -2.41 -1.68
N TRP A 98 4.29 -1.21 -1.75
CA TRP A 98 2.95 -0.97 -1.24
C TRP A 98 1.89 -1.73 -2.03
N GLY A 99 1.95 -1.65 -3.38
CA GLY A 99 1.04 -2.40 -4.24
C GLY A 99 1.06 -3.89 -3.96
N THR A 100 2.26 -4.49 -3.73
CA THR A 100 2.39 -5.90 -3.36
C THR A 100 1.71 -6.21 -2.02
N ALA A 101 1.96 -5.40 -1.00
CA ALA A 101 1.37 -5.60 0.32
C ALA A 101 -0.16 -5.50 0.29
N LEU A 102 -0.70 -4.49 -0.41
CA LEU A 102 -2.14 -4.30 -0.51
C LEU A 102 -2.80 -5.37 -1.38
N SER A 103 -2.17 -5.78 -2.49
CA SER A 103 -2.67 -6.88 -3.32
C SER A 103 -2.80 -8.18 -2.53
N MET A 104 -1.80 -8.50 -1.71
CA MET A 104 -1.84 -9.65 -0.81
C MET A 104 -2.96 -9.55 0.22
N ALA A 105 -3.11 -8.40 0.87
CA ALA A 105 -4.17 -8.17 1.85
C ALA A 105 -5.57 -8.29 1.21
N CYS A 106 -5.76 -7.75 0.01
CA CYS A 106 -7.01 -7.85 -0.74
C CYS A 106 -7.31 -9.30 -1.15
N ALA A 107 -6.32 -10.04 -1.63
CA ALA A 107 -6.49 -11.47 -1.94
C ALA A 107 -6.94 -12.28 -0.72
N TYR A 108 -6.30 -12.05 0.43
CA TYR A 108 -6.67 -12.71 1.69
C TYR A 108 -8.10 -12.39 2.13
N LEU A 109 -8.56 -11.16 1.92
CA LEU A 109 -9.87 -10.69 2.37
C LEU A 109 -10.97 -10.79 1.30
N GLY A 110 -10.64 -11.20 0.07
CA GLY A 110 -11.61 -11.34 -1.01
C GLY A 110 -12.08 -9.98 -1.57
N LEU A 111 -11.18 -9.00 -1.69
CA LEU A 111 -11.43 -7.68 -2.25
C LEU A 111 -10.74 -7.52 -3.60
N ASP A 112 -11.36 -6.76 -4.51
CA ASP A 112 -10.69 -6.28 -5.71
C ASP A 112 -9.59 -5.27 -5.35
N CYS A 113 -8.47 -5.30 -6.08
CA CYS A 113 -7.37 -4.35 -5.90
C CYS A 113 -6.94 -3.75 -7.25
N LYS A 114 -7.00 -2.41 -7.36
CA LYS A 114 -6.54 -1.68 -8.56
C LYS A 114 -5.31 -0.84 -8.19
N VAL A 115 -4.17 -1.15 -8.79
CA VAL A 115 -2.89 -0.52 -8.49
C VAL A 115 -2.42 0.32 -9.68
N TYR A 116 -2.17 1.60 -9.44
CA TYR A 116 -1.50 2.51 -10.37
C TYR A 116 -0.03 2.58 -10.03
N MET A 117 0.82 1.99 -10.88
CA MET A 117 2.26 1.91 -10.66
C MET A 117 3.01 2.94 -11.49
N VAL A 118 3.94 3.67 -10.90
CA VAL A 118 4.79 4.63 -11.63
C VAL A 118 5.40 3.95 -12.86
N LYS A 119 5.21 4.53 -14.06
CA LYS A 119 5.50 3.91 -15.36
C LYS A 119 6.93 3.37 -15.46
N VAL A 120 7.94 4.16 -15.09
CA VAL A 120 9.34 3.70 -15.13
C VAL A 120 9.56 2.46 -14.24
N SER A 121 8.94 2.40 -13.08
CA SER A 121 9.03 1.23 -12.19
C SER A 121 8.24 0.03 -12.72
N TYR A 122 7.10 0.26 -13.35
CA TYR A 122 6.31 -0.77 -13.99
C TYR A 122 7.10 -1.49 -15.10
N GLU A 123 7.89 -0.74 -15.86
CA GLU A 123 8.75 -1.28 -16.93
C GLU A 123 10.00 -1.98 -16.40
N GLN A 124 10.64 -1.44 -15.36
CA GLN A 124 11.91 -1.96 -14.83
C GLN A 124 11.74 -3.09 -13.81
N LYS A 125 10.63 -3.14 -13.08
CA LYS A 125 10.41 -4.06 -11.95
C LYS A 125 9.36 -5.11 -12.29
N LEU A 126 9.63 -5.90 -13.32
CA LEU A 126 8.69 -6.89 -13.87
C LEU A 126 8.18 -7.86 -12.79
N PHE A 127 9.06 -8.42 -11.96
CA PHE A 127 8.66 -9.37 -10.92
C PHE A 127 7.67 -8.78 -9.91
N ARG A 128 7.81 -7.50 -9.55
CA ARG A 128 6.87 -6.83 -8.65
C ARG A 128 5.47 -6.76 -9.26
N ARG A 129 5.40 -6.41 -10.52
CA ARG A 129 4.14 -6.37 -11.27
C ARG A 129 3.49 -7.76 -11.32
N GLU A 130 4.26 -8.80 -11.62
CA GLU A 130 3.72 -10.17 -11.71
C GLU A 130 3.29 -10.72 -10.34
N VAL A 131 4.00 -10.40 -9.26
CA VAL A 131 3.57 -10.76 -7.90
C VAL A 131 2.21 -10.13 -7.56
N MET A 132 2.01 -8.84 -7.85
CA MET A 132 0.72 -8.18 -7.62
C MET A 132 -0.42 -8.85 -8.43
N ARG A 133 -0.15 -9.21 -9.68
CA ARG A 133 -1.10 -9.93 -10.55
C ARG A 133 -1.39 -11.33 -10.03
N THR A 134 -0.41 -12.03 -9.49
CA THR A 134 -0.57 -13.35 -8.87
C THR A 134 -1.53 -13.29 -7.69
N TYR A 135 -1.54 -12.18 -6.95
CA TYR A 135 -2.53 -11.90 -5.91
C TYR A 135 -3.88 -11.39 -6.45
N GLY A 136 -4.07 -11.36 -7.75
CA GLY A 136 -5.34 -10.96 -8.38
C GLY A 136 -5.52 -9.45 -8.58
N ALA A 137 -4.51 -8.62 -8.30
CA ALA A 137 -4.61 -7.19 -8.52
C ALA A 137 -4.48 -6.82 -10.01
N SER A 138 -5.25 -5.83 -10.45
CA SER A 138 -4.99 -5.15 -11.71
C SER A 138 -3.90 -4.11 -11.52
N VAL A 139 -2.86 -4.14 -12.35
CA VAL A 139 -1.72 -3.22 -12.26
C VAL A 139 -1.60 -2.42 -13.54
N THR A 140 -1.77 -1.11 -13.42
CA THR A 140 -1.77 -0.17 -14.54
C THR A 140 -0.55 0.76 -14.46
N PRO A 141 0.24 0.93 -15.54
CA PRO A 141 1.31 1.94 -15.55
C PRO A 141 0.71 3.34 -15.51
N SER A 142 1.26 4.22 -14.67
CA SER A 142 0.80 5.60 -14.50
C SER A 142 1.87 6.62 -14.93
N PRO A 143 1.47 7.67 -15.73
CA PRO A 143 0.11 7.98 -16.16
C PRO A 143 -0.42 7.03 -17.26
N SER A 144 -1.75 6.83 -17.29
CA SER A 144 -2.43 5.88 -18.17
C SER A 144 -3.51 6.53 -19.04
N GLU A 145 -3.91 5.82 -20.08
CA GLU A 145 -5.07 6.20 -20.93
C GLU A 145 -6.42 5.86 -20.26
N THR A 146 -6.41 5.14 -19.13
CA THR A 146 -7.64 4.61 -18.51
C THR A 146 -8.38 5.65 -17.66
N THR A 147 -7.72 6.72 -17.25
CA THR A 147 -8.28 7.81 -16.41
C THR A 147 -8.29 9.14 -17.17
N ALA A 148 -9.17 10.07 -16.76
CA ALA A 148 -9.20 11.41 -17.35
C ALA A 148 -7.93 12.20 -16.99
N ILE A 149 -7.48 12.06 -15.74
CA ILE A 149 -6.24 12.71 -15.26
C ILE A 149 -5.02 12.14 -16.01
N GLY A 150 -4.92 10.82 -16.17
CA GLY A 150 -3.83 10.18 -16.89
C GLY A 150 -3.72 10.65 -18.33
N ARG A 151 -4.86 10.67 -19.07
CA ARG A 151 -4.91 11.21 -20.45
C ARG A 151 -4.45 12.67 -20.52
N LYS A 152 -4.91 13.50 -19.57
CA LYS A 152 -4.51 14.92 -19.53
C LYS A 152 -3.02 15.11 -19.29
N ILE A 153 -2.42 14.27 -18.44
CA ILE A 153 -0.98 14.28 -18.16
C ILE A 153 -0.21 13.85 -19.42
N LEU A 154 -0.62 12.76 -20.07
CA LEU A 154 0.02 12.24 -21.29
C LEU A 154 -0.07 13.24 -22.47
N GLN A 155 -1.18 13.97 -22.60
CA GLN A 155 -1.31 15.04 -23.59
C GLN A 155 -0.33 16.19 -23.35
N LYS A 156 -0.12 16.59 -22.09
CA LYS A 156 0.81 17.67 -21.74
C LYS A 156 2.28 17.22 -21.77
N HIS A 157 2.55 15.98 -21.43
CA HIS A 157 3.89 15.41 -21.28
C HIS A 157 3.98 14.01 -21.90
N PRO A 158 3.96 13.88 -23.25
CA PRO A 158 3.89 12.58 -23.93
C PRO A 158 5.04 11.62 -23.59
N GLY A 159 6.23 12.14 -23.27
CA GLY A 159 7.42 11.35 -22.93
C GLY A 159 7.61 11.10 -21.43
N THR A 160 6.65 11.41 -20.58
CA THR A 160 6.82 11.28 -19.13
C THR A 160 7.03 9.83 -18.68
N THR A 161 7.95 9.64 -17.75
CA THR A 161 8.19 8.36 -17.05
C THR A 161 7.24 8.14 -15.88
N GLY A 162 6.34 9.10 -15.62
CA GLY A 162 5.43 9.09 -14.51
C GLY A 162 6.06 9.58 -13.20
N SER A 163 5.18 9.81 -12.23
CA SER A 163 5.57 10.15 -10.85
C SER A 163 4.58 9.54 -9.87
N LEU A 164 4.95 9.51 -8.59
CA LEU A 164 4.03 9.05 -7.55
C LEU A 164 2.77 9.93 -7.49
N GLY A 165 2.91 11.24 -7.66
CA GLY A 165 1.78 12.17 -7.71
C GLY A 165 0.80 11.87 -8.85
N CYS A 166 1.30 11.51 -10.04
CA CYS A 166 0.44 11.04 -11.13
C CYS A 166 -0.36 9.80 -10.72
N ALA A 167 0.30 8.81 -10.16
CA ALA A 167 -0.32 7.55 -9.76
C ALA A 167 -1.36 7.74 -8.63
N ILE A 168 -1.07 8.61 -7.66
CA ILE A 168 -2.04 9.01 -6.62
C ILE A 168 -3.28 9.63 -7.25
N SER A 169 -3.09 10.60 -8.16
CA SER A 169 -4.21 11.30 -8.78
C SER A 169 -5.14 10.35 -9.56
N GLU A 170 -4.57 9.38 -10.30
CA GLU A 170 -5.35 8.38 -11.02
C GLU A 170 -6.06 7.42 -10.07
N ALA A 171 -5.39 6.94 -9.03
CA ALA A 171 -6.00 6.05 -8.04
C ALA A 171 -7.16 6.71 -7.30
N VAL A 172 -7.03 7.99 -6.93
CA VAL A 172 -8.08 8.78 -6.28
C VAL A 172 -9.24 9.04 -7.26
N GLU A 173 -8.96 9.37 -8.53
CA GLU A 173 -10.02 9.51 -9.55
C GLU A 173 -10.88 8.25 -9.63
N VAL A 174 -10.25 7.08 -9.69
CA VAL A 174 -10.97 5.81 -9.79
C VAL A 174 -11.72 5.47 -8.50
N ALA A 175 -11.15 5.76 -7.32
CA ALA A 175 -11.84 5.57 -6.04
C ALA A 175 -13.14 6.39 -5.96
N THR A 176 -13.08 7.65 -6.40
CA THR A 176 -14.23 8.57 -6.31
C THR A 176 -15.26 8.39 -7.41
N SER A 177 -14.86 7.86 -8.58
CA SER A 177 -15.75 7.65 -9.73
C SER A 177 -16.32 6.24 -9.84
N THR A 178 -15.82 5.27 -9.06
CA THR A 178 -16.26 3.87 -9.12
C THR A 178 -17.02 3.48 -7.86
N PRO A 179 -18.33 3.21 -7.94
CA PRO A 179 -19.11 2.79 -6.78
C PRO A 179 -18.54 1.53 -6.11
N GLY A 180 -18.49 1.56 -4.78
CA GLY A 180 -17.96 0.45 -3.98
C GLY A 180 -16.44 0.39 -3.87
N TYR A 181 -15.71 1.40 -4.37
CA TYR A 181 -14.26 1.50 -4.21
C TYR A 181 -13.87 2.66 -3.30
N ARG A 182 -12.74 2.50 -2.60
CA ARG A 182 -12.07 3.56 -1.85
C ARG A 182 -10.57 3.48 -2.07
N TYR A 183 -9.91 4.60 -1.85
CA TYR A 183 -8.47 4.71 -1.95
C TYR A 183 -7.80 4.21 -0.67
N ALA A 184 -6.80 3.34 -0.83
CA ALA A 184 -5.92 2.89 0.24
C ALA A 184 -4.54 3.53 0.08
N VAL A 185 -4.09 4.23 1.11
CA VAL A 185 -2.92 5.12 1.04
C VAL A 185 -1.65 4.44 1.56
N SER A 186 -0.54 4.58 0.82
CA SER A 186 0.74 3.95 1.17
C SER A 186 1.51 4.67 2.27
N TYR A 187 1.41 5.98 2.31
CA TYR A 187 1.94 6.82 3.37
C TYR A 187 0.79 7.34 4.17
N THR A 188 0.78 6.96 5.40
CA THR A 188 -0.25 7.36 6.30
C THR A 188 0.34 8.31 7.32
N HIS A 189 -0.32 9.43 7.49
CA HIS A 189 -0.48 9.98 8.81
C HIS A 189 -1.36 9.06 9.67
N LEU A 190 -1.95 8.01 9.11
CA LEU A 190 -2.55 6.92 9.85
C LEU A 190 -1.51 6.39 10.81
N ARG A 191 -1.79 6.50 12.08
CA ARG A 191 -0.97 5.97 13.17
C ARG A 191 -0.66 4.52 12.84
N ALA A 192 0.56 4.28 12.32
CA ALA A 192 1.07 2.93 12.12
C ALA A 192 1.31 2.36 13.52
N HIS A 193 0.47 1.49 13.95
CA HIS A 193 0.56 0.79 15.24
C HIS A 193 1.37 -0.47 15.12
#